data_a0cd0a4e1e0b61e9a7ec9562ef30d24c
#
_entry.id   a0cd0a4e1e0b61e9a7ec9562ef30d24c
#
_cell.length_a   1.000
_cell.length_b   1.000
_cell.length_c   1.000
_cell.angle_alpha   90.00
_cell.angle_beta   90.00
_cell.angle_gamma   90.00
#
_symmetry.space_group_name_H-M   'P 1'
#
loop_
_entity.id
_entity.type
_entity.pdbx_description
1 polymer ?
#
loop_
_entity_poly.entity_id
_entity_poly.type
_entity_poly.pdbx_seq_one_letter_code
_entity_poly.pdbx_strand_id
1 'polypeptide(L)'
;VVPGARVARYDAACAGTGVDPMALYRWSSDVALAVFDDIGTVEVAMRSAMAQRLSAVYGLDWYNQDSLLDSATRKLVRQAFDQGRLGSMSLAGPVLHGKLVATLMFGFWVKILGRGGYNGSGQARSRRFYDDQLWKPALRGAFPNVGDLERQRVEQAARRVQSLRNRVAHHEHIIWGVPLMGERAPDGTPIRLRLSAVHDTLLELAGFVDLDLRSWLVDYSRVPATLKACPLATTANLLV
;
A
#
# COMPACT_ATOMS: atom_id res chain seq x y z
N VAL A 1 -23.23 13.60 -14.21
CA VAL A 1 -23.43 14.65 -13.17
C VAL A 1 -22.76 14.18 -11.89
N VAL A 2 -21.83 14.99 -11.33
CA VAL A 2 -21.18 14.68 -10.05
C VAL A 2 -22.16 15.02 -8.93
N PRO A 3 -22.39 14.14 -7.92
CA PRO A 3 -23.31 14.43 -6.82
C PRO A 3 -22.92 15.70 -6.06
N GLY A 4 -23.89 16.55 -5.72
CA GLY A 4 -23.66 17.84 -5.06
C GLY A 4 -22.87 17.73 -3.75
N ALA A 5 -23.14 16.73 -2.92
CA ALA A 5 -22.39 16.47 -1.69
C ALA A 5 -20.88 16.21 -1.94
N ARG A 6 -20.52 15.70 -3.12
CA ARG A 6 -19.13 15.49 -3.50
C ARG A 6 -18.45 16.78 -3.94
N VAL A 7 -19.20 17.70 -4.56
CA VAL A 7 -18.68 18.97 -5.07
C VAL A 7 -18.59 20.04 -3.98
N ALA A 8 -19.47 20.02 -3.00
CA ALA A 8 -19.58 21.05 -1.96
C ALA A 8 -18.24 21.40 -1.27
N ARG A 9 -17.36 20.42 -1.09
CA ARG A 9 -16.04 20.66 -0.49
C ARG A 9 -15.09 21.42 -1.43
N TYR A 10 -15.24 21.22 -2.74
CA TYR A 10 -14.50 21.97 -3.76
C TYR A 10 -15.04 23.38 -3.90
N ASP A 11 -16.37 23.55 -3.83
CA ASP A 11 -17.01 24.86 -3.81
C ASP A 11 -16.47 25.70 -2.65
N ALA A 12 -16.42 25.11 -1.44
CA ALA A 12 -15.88 25.78 -0.26
C ALA A 12 -14.39 26.13 -0.41
N ALA A 13 -13.59 25.25 -1.00
CA ALA A 13 -12.15 25.50 -1.21
C ALA A 13 -11.88 26.58 -2.27
N CYS A 14 -12.76 26.73 -3.25
CA CYS A 14 -12.66 27.73 -4.31
C CYS A 14 -13.34 29.07 -3.98
N ALA A 15 -14.06 29.16 -2.87
CA ALA A 15 -14.79 30.37 -2.46
C ALA A 15 -13.82 31.58 -2.40
N GLY A 16 -14.16 32.67 -3.13
CA GLY A 16 -13.35 33.89 -3.17
C GLY A 16 -12.05 33.82 -3.97
N THR A 17 -11.73 32.68 -4.62
CA THR A 17 -10.48 32.51 -5.39
C THR A 17 -10.61 32.81 -6.88
N GLY A 18 -11.82 32.83 -7.42
CA GLY A 18 -12.08 32.90 -8.86
C GLY A 18 -11.84 31.61 -9.63
N VAL A 19 -11.47 30.52 -8.95
CA VAL A 19 -11.24 29.21 -9.56
C VAL A 19 -12.56 28.44 -9.65
N ASP A 20 -12.82 27.82 -10.81
CA ASP A 20 -13.95 26.92 -10.98
C ASP A 20 -13.78 25.66 -10.11
N PRO A 21 -14.73 25.34 -9.19
CA PRO A 21 -14.68 24.12 -8.39
C PRO A 21 -14.55 22.84 -9.21
N MET A 22 -15.08 22.80 -10.43
CA MET A 22 -14.96 21.65 -11.31
C MET A 22 -13.54 21.51 -11.90
N ALA A 23 -12.82 22.61 -12.10
CA ALA A 23 -11.40 22.57 -12.47
C ALA A 23 -10.56 21.97 -11.32
N LEU A 24 -10.82 22.36 -10.07
CA LEU A 24 -10.16 21.77 -8.90
C LEU A 24 -10.52 20.28 -8.71
N TYR A 25 -11.79 19.92 -8.93
CA TYR A 25 -12.24 18.52 -8.88
C TYR A 25 -11.50 17.66 -9.93
N ARG A 26 -11.39 18.17 -11.17
CA ARG A 26 -10.66 17.47 -12.25
C ARG A 26 -9.21 17.29 -11.91
N TRP A 27 -8.52 18.34 -11.47
CA TRP A 27 -7.15 18.27 -11.01
C TRP A 27 -6.97 17.24 -9.87
N SER A 28 -7.88 17.21 -8.90
CA SER A 28 -7.87 16.19 -7.83
C SER A 28 -7.94 14.76 -8.37
N SER A 29 -8.71 14.55 -9.44
CA SER A 29 -8.81 13.25 -10.11
C SER A 29 -7.52 12.90 -10.85
N ASP A 30 -6.91 13.87 -11.52
CA ASP A 30 -5.64 13.68 -12.22
C ASP A 30 -4.50 13.34 -11.25
N VAL A 31 -4.46 14.00 -10.07
CA VAL A 31 -3.53 13.65 -8.99
C VAL A 31 -3.76 12.22 -8.51
N ALA A 32 -5.02 11.83 -8.27
CA ALA A 32 -5.33 10.47 -7.82
C ALA A 32 -4.90 9.41 -8.85
N LEU A 33 -5.08 9.65 -10.14
CA LEU A 33 -4.64 8.77 -11.23
C LEU A 33 -3.11 8.65 -11.30
N ALA A 34 -2.39 9.78 -11.21
CA ALA A 34 -0.93 9.77 -11.20
C ALA A 34 -0.37 8.98 -10.01
N VAL A 35 -0.95 9.20 -8.82
CA VAL A 35 -0.57 8.48 -7.60
C VAL A 35 -0.90 6.98 -7.71
N PHE A 36 -2.03 6.61 -8.32
CA PHE A 36 -2.43 5.21 -8.48
C PHE A 36 -1.50 4.44 -9.41
N ASP A 37 -0.98 5.08 -10.45
CA ASP A 37 0.01 4.53 -11.37
C ASP A 37 1.32 4.17 -10.64
N ASP A 38 1.86 5.12 -9.88
CA ASP A 38 3.06 4.90 -9.07
C ASP A 38 2.85 3.80 -8.00
N ILE A 39 1.68 3.80 -7.31
CA ILE A 39 1.33 2.74 -6.36
C ILE A 39 1.35 1.37 -7.03
N GLY A 40 0.77 1.25 -8.23
CA GLY A 40 0.76 -0.01 -8.97
C GLY A 40 2.18 -0.55 -9.21
N THR A 41 3.09 0.33 -9.62
CA THR A 41 4.50 0.00 -9.85
C THR A 41 5.19 -0.48 -8.56
N VAL A 42 5.04 0.27 -7.45
CA VAL A 42 5.61 -0.09 -6.15
C VAL A 42 5.00 -1.38 -5.60
N GLU A 43 3.68 -1.57 -5.73
CA GLU A 43 2.98 -2.78 -5.29
C GLU A 43 3.50 -4.01 -6.02
N VAL A 44 3.65 -3.96 -7.35
CA VAL A 44 4.15 -5.09 -8.15
C VAL A 44 5.59 -5.44 -7.77
N ALA A 45 6.46 -4.44 -7.64
CA ALA A 45 7.86 -4.66 -7.28
C ALA A 45 7.97 -5.28 -5.87
N MET A 46 7.29 -4.71 -4.88
CA MET A 46 7.32 -5.17 -3.50
C MET A 46 6.81 -6.62 -3.38
N ARG A 47 5.62 -6.93 -3.93
CA ARG A 47 5.06 -8.29 -3.86
C ARG A 47 5.93 -9.32 -4.56
N SER A 48 6.55 -8.95 -5.70
CA SER A 48 7.45 -9.84 -6.45
C SER A 48 8.71 -10.14 -5.65
N ALA A 49 9.36 -9.13 -5.07
CA ALA A 49 10.54 -9.31 -4.22
C ALA A 49 10.24 -10.17 -3.00
N MET A 50 9.12 -9.90 -2.30
CA MET A 50 8.71 -10.67 -1.13
C MET A 50 8.38 -12.12 -1.49
N ALA A 51 7.61 -12.36 -2.56
CA ALA A 51 7.26 -13.71 -3.02
C ALA A 51 8.51 -14.51 -3.41
N GLN A 52 9.45 -13.89 -4.12
CA GLN A 52 10.72 -14.52 -4.49
C GLN A 52 11.51 -14.99 -3.26
N ARG A 53 11.62 -14.14 -2.23
CA ARG A 53 12.34 -14.49 -1.00
C ARG A 53 11.65 -15.58 -0.20
N LEU A 54 10.32 -15.51 -0.08
CA LEU A 54 9.55 -16.58 0.57
C LEU A 54 9.70 -17.90 -0.16
N SER A 55 9.65 -17.91 -1.49
CA SER A 55 9.81 -19.10 -2.30
C SER A 55 11.22 -19.68 -2.23
N ALA A 56 12.25 -18.82 -2.15
CA ALA A 56 13.64 -19.27 -2.03
C ALA A 56 13.92 -19.98 -0.69
N VAL A 57 13.24 -19.58 0.39
CA VAL A 57 13.44 -20.14 1.73
C VAL A 57 12.49 -21.30 2.01
N TYR A 58 11.23 -21.19 1.59
CA TYR A 58 10.15 -22.09 2.01
C TYR A 58 9.54 -22.92 0.86
N GLY A 59 10.01 -22.74 -0.37
CA GLY A 59 9.45 -23.38 -1.56
C GLY A 59 8.26 -22.60 -2.15
N LEU A 60 7.84 -23.01 -3.34
CA LEU A 60 6.77 -22.33 -4.08
C LEU A 60 5.40 -22.37 -3.40
N ASP A 61 5.19 -23.32 -2.51
CA ASP A 61 3.95 -23.55 -1.77
C ASP A 61 4.00 -23.04 -0.30
N TRP A 62 4.90 -22.10 -0.02
CA TRP A 62 5.10 -21.49 1.29
C TRP A 62 3.80 -21.07 1.98
N TYR A 63 2.81 -20.66 1.23
CA TYR A 63 1.50 -20.22 1.71
C TYR A 63 0.64 -21.34 2.28
N ASN A 64 0.96 -22.61 1.99
CA ASN A 64 0.29 -23.80 2.52
C ASN A 64 0.93 -24.30 3.84
N GLN A 65 2.12 -23.79 4.22
CA GLN A 65 2.81 -24.26 5.41
C GLN A 65 2.12 -23.76 6.68
N ASP A 66 1.66 -24.70 7.49
CA ASP A 66 0.89 -24.42 8.71
C ASP A 66 1.66 -23.63 9.76
N SER A 67 2.99 -23.73 9.75
CA SER A 67 3.87 -23.06 10.71
C SER A 67 4.11 -21.59 10.41
N LEU A 68 3.91 -21.13 9.16
CA LEU A 68 4.33 -19.80 8.72
C LEU A 68 3.30 -18.71 8.99
N LEU A 69 2.03 -18.93 8.63
CA LEU A 69 1.01 -17.91 8.64
C LEU A 69 0.05 -18.06 9.80
N ASP A 70 -0.40 -16.96 10.39
CA ASP A 70 -1.50 -16.95 11.37
C ASP A 70 -2.87 -17.19 10.70
N SER A 71 -3.89 -17.49 11.51
CA SER A 71 -5.24 -17.80 11.02
C SER A 71 -5.85 -16.68 10.17
N ALA A 72 -5.60 -15.41 10.55
CA ALA A 72 -6.14 -14.27 9.82
C ALA A 72 -5.45 -14.08 8.47
N THR A 73 -4.14 -14.32 8.40
CA THR A 73 -3.37 -14.25 7.15
C THR A 73 -3.70 -15.42 6.22
N ARG A 74 -3.87 -16.64 6.77
CA ARG A 74 -4.36 -17.80 6.00
C ARG A 74 -5.76 -17.57 5.41
N LYS A 75 -6.63 -16.86 6.13
CA LYS A 75 -7.94 -16.48 5.59
C LYS A 75 -7.80 -15.64 4.32
N LEU A 76 -6.83 -14.71 4.27
CA LEU A 76 -6.57 -13.91 3.06
C LEU A 76 -6.06 -14.78 1.90
N VAL A 77 -5.22 -15.78 2.17
CA VAL A 77 -4.78 -16.75 1.15
C VAL A 77 -5.98 -17.51 0.60
N ARG A 78 -6.86 -18.07 1.46
CA ARG A 78 -8.08 -18.76 1.01
C ARG A 78 -8.97 -17.86 0.16
N GLN A 79 -9.20 -16.62 0.61
CA GLN A 79 -9.98 -15.64 -0.16
C GLN A 79 -9.37 -15.38 -1.56
N ALA A 80 -8.04 -15.32 -1.66
CA ALA A 80 -7.38 -15.17 -2.95
C ALA A 80 -7.57 -16.42 -3.85
N PHE A 81 -7.54 -17.62 -3.28
CA PHE A 81 -7.86 -18.85 -4.01
C PHE A 81 -9.29 -18.84 -4.55
N ASP A 82 -10.25 -18.42 -3.71
CA ASP A 82 -11.67 -18.35 -4.09
C ASP A 82 -11.91 -17.29 -5.17
N GLN A 83 -11.40 -16.09 -4.97
CA GLN A 83 -11.54 -14.96 -5.91
C GLN A 83 -10.88 -15.24 -7.25
N GLY A 84 -9.69 -15.83 -7.25
CA GLY A 84 -8.95 -16.23 -8.44
C GLY A 84 -9.44 -17.53 -9.06
N ARG A 85 -10.40 -18.22 -8.43
CA ARG A 85 -10.86 -19.58 -8.82
C ARG A 85 -9.69 -20.56 -9.00
N LEU A 86 -8.61 -20.40 -8.21
CA LEU A 86 -7.36 -21.14 -8.42
C LEU A 86 -7.51 -22.64 -8.15
N GLY A 87 -8.42 -23.03 -7.25
CA GLY A 87 -8.72 -24.44 -6.96
C GLY A 87 -9.49 -25.16 -8.05
N SER A 88 -10.19 -24.45 -8.96
CA SER A 88 -10.93 -25.03 -10.08
C SER A 88 -10.11 -25.18 -11.36
N MET A 89 -8.90 -24.63 -11.38
CA MET A 89 -7.97 -24.72 -12.50
C MET A 89 -7.00 -25.87 -12.23
N SER A 90 -6.70 -26.67 -13.25
CA SER A 90 -5.61 -27.68 -13.17
C SER A 90 -4.23 -26.99 -13.18
N LEU A 91 -3.99 -26.12 -12.20
CA LEU A 91 -2.75 -25.36 -12.07
C LEU A 91 -1.86 -26.01 -11.01
N ALA A 92 -0.56 -26.05 -11.27
CA ALA A 92 0.42 -26.55 -10.33
C ALA A 92 1.74 -25.75 -10.44
N GLY A 93 2.60 -25.93 -9.43
CA GLY A 93 3.96 -25.40 -9.42
C GLY A 93 4.04 -23.89 -9.67
N PRO A 94 4.99 -23.43 -10.51
CA PRO A 94 5.25 -22.01 -10.72
C PRO A 94 4.05 -21.22 -11.27
N VAL A 95 3.17 -21.86 -12.07
CA VAL A 95 2.01 -21.19 -12.67
C VAL A 95 0.96 -20.89 -11.60
N LEU A 96 0.65 -21.84 -10.73
CA LEU A 96 -0.27 -21.63 -9.61
C LEU A 96 0.29 -20.56 -8.66
N HIS A 97 1.58 -20.68 -8.31
CA HIS A 97 2.26 -19.71 -7.45
C HIS A 97 2.16 -18.28 -8.02
N GLY A 98 2.53 -18.08 -9.29
CA GLY A 98 2.47 -16.77 -9.94
C GLY A 98 1.07 -16.16 -9.96
N LYS A 99 0.03 -16.98 -10.25
CA LYS A 99 -1.36 -16.54 -10.21
C LYS A 99 -1.82 -16.17 -8.79
N LEU A 100 -1.45 -16.96 -7.79
CA LEU A 100 -1.76 -16.64 -6.38
C LEU A 100 -1.10 -15.32 -5.95
N VAL A 101 0.20 -15.15 -6.22
CA VAL A 101 0.92 -13.90 -5.94
C VAL A 101 0.24 -12.69 -6.59
N ALA A 102 -0.24 -12.83 -7.83
CA ALA A 102 -0.95 -11.77 -8.53
C ALA A 102 -2.35 -11.48 -7.92
N THR A 103 -3.02 -12.49 -7.37
CA THR A 103 -4.37 -12.38 -6.78
C THR A 103 -4.33 -11.86 -5.34
N LEU A 104 -3.24 -12.10 -4.61
CA LEU A 104 -3.07 -11.59 -3.24
C LEU A 104 -3.02 -10.07 -3.25
N MET A 105 -3.99 -9.44 -2.58
CA MET A 105 -4.09 -7.98 -2.49
C MET A 105 -2.94 -7.37 -1.69
N PHE A 106 -2.64 -6.11 -1.94
CA PHE A 106 -1.59 -5.35 -1.23
C PHE A 106 -1.66 -5.50 0.30
N GLY A 107 -2.87 -5.50 0.86
CA GLY A 107 -3.08 -5.68 2.29
C GLY A 107 -2.55 -7.00 2.87
N PHE A 108 -2.48 -8.07 2.08
CA PHE A 108 -1.84 -9.32 2.49
C PHE A 108 -0.32 -9.11 2.69
N TRP A 109 0.34 -8.47 1.73
CA TRP A 109 1.78 -8.22 1.77
C TRP A 109 2.17 -7.31 2.93
N VAL A 110 1.37 -6.26 3.18
CA VAL A 110 1.56 -5.39 4.35
C VAL A 110 1.34 -6.16 5.65
N LYS A 111 0.35 -7.06 5.71
CA LYS A 111 0.05 -7.85 6.91
C LYS A 111 1.19 -8.78 7.31
N ILE A 112 1.87 -9.42 6.38
CA ILE A 112 2.99 -10.31 6.68
C ILE A 112 4.28 -9.57 7.07
N LEU A 113 4.34 -8.25 6.86
CA LEU A 113 5.36 -7.38 7.45
C LEU A 113 5.08 -7.05 8.93
N GLY A 114 3.89 -7.35 9.44
CA GLY A 114 3.49 -7.08 10.81
C GLY A 114 4.08 -8.06 11.83
N ARG A 115 3.58 -7.98 13.07
CA ARG A 115 4.06 -8.81 14.20
C ARG A 115 3.59 -10.26 14.15
N GLY A 116 2.68 -10.61 13.22
CA GLY A 116 1.97 -11.88 13.24
C GLY A 116 0.83 -11.91 14.27
N GLY A 117 0.14 -13.03 14.32
CA GLY A 117 -1.07 -13.23 15.12
C GLY A 117 -1.13 -14.63 15.75
N TYR A 118 -2.32 -15.18 15.84
CA TYR A 118 -2.55 -16.46 16.50
C TYR A 118 -3.18 -17.48 15.55
N ASN A 119 -2.86 -18.75 15.81
CA ASN A 119 -3.52 -19.92 15.26
C ASN A 119 -4.25 -20.68 16.36
N GLY A 120 -5.35 -21.34 15.98
CA GLY A 120 -6.14 -22.12 16.91
C GLY A 120 -6.92 -21.28 17.93
N SER A 121 -7.59 -21.97 18.84
CA SER A 121 -8.40 -21.39 19.92
C SER A 121 -8.19 -22.17 21.21
N GLY A 122 -8.61 -21.61 22.35
CA GLY A 122 -8.47 -22.22 23.66
C GLY A 122 -7.03 -22.61 23.99
N GLN A 123 -6.83 -23.81 24.52
CA GLN A 123 -5.50 -24.33 24.89
C GLN A 123 -4.59 -24.63 23.70
N ALA A 124 -5.17 -24.86 22.51
CA ALA A 124 -4.40 -25.06 21.28
C ALA A 124 -3.98 -23.75 20.60
N ARG A 125 -4.24 -22.61 21.22
CA ARG A 125 -3.87 -21.29 20.69
C ARG A 125 -2.35 -21.11 20.69
N SER A 126 -1.75 -20.95 19.50
CA SER A 126 -0.32 -20.71 19.32
C SER A 126 -0.08 -19.39 18.58
N ARG A 127 0.93 -18.65 19.01
CA ARG A 127 1.30 -17.37 18.37
C ARG A 127 2.27 -17.62 17.21
N ARG A 128 2.10 -16.85 16.14
CA ARG A 128 3.05 -16.72 15.05
C ARG A 128 3.80 -15.40 15.21
N PHE A 129 5.12 -15.48 15.24
CA PHE A 129 6.01 -14.32 15.35
C PHE A 129 6.66 -14.09 13.99
N TYR A 130 6.10 -13.16 13.22
CA TYR A 130 6.57 -12.92 11.84
C TYR A 130 7.99 -12.36 11.76
N ASP A 131 8.50 -11.78 12.84
CA ASP A 131 9.89 -11.37 12.91
C ASP A 131 10.85 -12.56 12.74
N ASP A 132 10.61 -13.63 13.49
CA ASP A 132 11.46 -14.83 13.50
C ASP A 132 11.10 -15.83 12.37
N GLN A 133 9.83 -15.88 11.99
CA GLN A 133 9.33 -16.87 11.03
C GLN A 133 9.35 -16.38 9.58
N LEU A 134 9.27 -15.08 9.33
CA LEU A 134 9.18 -14.53 7.98
C LEU A 134 10.27 -13.47 7.72
N TRP A 135 10.42 -12.48 8.62
CA TRP A 135 11.29 -11.35 8.38
C TRP A 135 12.77 -11.75 8.34
N LYS A 136 13.31 -12.25 9.44
CA LYS A 136 14.73 -12.61 9.53
C LYS A 136 15.15 -13.66 8.51
N PRO A 137 14.40 -14.78 8.30
CA PRO A 137 14.82 -15.82 7.38
C PRO A 137 14.65 -15.45 5.90
N ALA A 138 13.63 -14.64 5.55
CA ALA A 138 13.25 -14.43 4.16
C ALA A 138 13.03 -12.95 3.79
N LEU A 139 12.03 -12.29 4.43
CA LEU A 139 11.53 -11.01 3.94
C LEU A 139 12.53 -9.86 4.05
N ARG A 140 13.46 -9.89 5.00
CA ARG A 140 14.54 -8.88 5.08
C ARG A 140 15.32 -8.77 3.77
N GLY A 141 15.54 -9.88 3.08
CA GLY A 141 16.20 -9.89 1.78
C GLY A 141 15.41 -9.27 0.63
N ALA A 142 14.09 -9.04 0.81
CA ALA A 142 13.28 -8.31 -0.17
C ALA A 142 13.42 -6.79 -0.05
N PHE A 143 14.09 -6.30 1.00
CA PHE A 143 14.30 -4.88 1.29
C PHE A 143 15.80 -4.62 1.57
N PRO A 144 16.68 -4.84 0.58
CA PRO A 144 18.14 -4.80 0.79
C PRO A 144 18.66 -3.41 1.21
N ASN A 145 17.91 -2.35 0.91
CA ASN A 145 18.31 -0.97 1.12
C ASN A 145 17.77 -0.36 2.44
N VAL A 146 17.20 -1.19 3.31
CA VAL A 146 16.70 -0.73 4.62
C VAL A 146 17.84 -0.42 5.60
N GLY A 147 19.06 -0.98 5.35
CA GLY A 147 20.19 -0.83 6.25
C GLY A 147 19.94 -1.52 7.58
N ASP A 148 20.27 -0.85 8.67
CA ASP A 148 20.03 -1.31 10.05
C ASP A 148 18.61 -1.05 10.54
N LEU A 149 17.76 -0.48 9.68
CA LEU A 149 16.37 -0.21 10.01
C LEU A 149 15.61 -1.54 10.19
N GLU A 150 14.79 -1.54 11.21
CA GLU A 150 14.01 -2.72 11.58
C GLU A 150 12.82 -2.94 10.66
N ARG A 151 12.28 -4.16 10.70
CA ARG A 151 11.02 -4.55 10.05
C ARG A 151 9.90 -3.53 10.23
N GLN A 152 9.83 -2.88 11.40
CA GLN A 152 8.81 -1.89 11.73
C GLN A 152 8.83 -0.67 10.80
N ARG A 153 10.01 -0.26 10.34
CA ARG A 153 10.12 0.87 9.40
C ARG A 153 9.53 0.52 8.04
N VAL A 154 9.83 -0.69 7.55
CA VAL A 154 9.25 -1.19 6.28
C VAL A 154 7.74 -1.35 6.42
N GLU A 155 7.28 -1.96 7.52
CA GLU A 155 5.84 -2.10 7.81
C GLU A 155 5.13 -0.74 7.82
N GLN A 156 5.72 0.28 8.46
CA GLN A 156 5.13 1.61 8.53
C GLN A 156 5.03 2.26 7.15
N ALA A 157 6.11 2.24 6.35
CA ALA A 157 6.10 2.77 4.99
C ALA A 157 5.05 2.06 4.12
N ALA A 158 5.00 0.72 4.16
CA ALA A 158 4.00 -0.06 3.43
C ALA A 158 2.55 0.23 3.89
N ARG A 159 2.30 0.45 5.19
CA ARG A 159 0.99 0.86 5.72
C ARG A 159 0.56 2.23 5.24
N ARG A 160 1.48 3.18 5.12
CA ARG A 160 1.21 4.51 4.57
C ARG A 160 0.80 4.42 3.11
N VAL A 161 1.55 3.67 2.31
CA VAL A 161 1.18 3.40 0.90
C VAL A 161 -0.16 2.67 0.82
N GLN A 162 -0.44 1.70 1.70
CA GLN A 162 -1.74 1.03 1.77
C GLN A 162 -2.89 1.99 2.06
N SER A 163 -2.71 2.92 3.00
CA SER A 163 -3.73 3.93 3.32
C SER A 163 -4.04 4.82 2.11
N LEU A 164 -2.99 5.24 1.38
CA LEU A 164 -3.11 6.01 0.16
C LEU A 164 -3.81 5.20 -0.94
N ARG A 165 -3.37 3.96 -1.19
CA ARG A 165 -3.95 3.04 -2.18
C ARG A 165 -5.44 2.83 -1.95
N ASN A 166 -5.85 2.61 -0.70
CA ASN A 166 -7.24 2.37 -0.37
C ASN A 166 -8.10 3.60 -0.70
N ARG A 167 -7.63 4.81 -0.37
CA ARG A 167 -8.31 6.06 -0.71
C ARG A 167 -8.51 6.23 -2.20
N VAL A 168 -7.43 6.05 -2.97
CA VAL A 168 -7.49 6.22 -4.43
C VAL A 168 -8.38 5.14 -5.06
N ALA A 169 -8.24 3.88 -4.65
CA ALA A 169 -9.06 2.77 -5.17
C ALA A 169 -10.56 2.91 -4.86
N HIS A 170 -10.91 3.60 -3.76
CA HIS A 170 -12.30 3.91 -3.43
C HIS A 170 -12.76 5.27 -3.97
N HIS A 171 -11.99 5.89 -4.86
CA HIS A 171 -12.28 7.21 -5.42
C HIS A 171 -12.51 8.30 -4.37
N GLU A 172 -11.86 8.17 -3.21
CA GLU A 172 -11.93 9.18 -2.16
C GLU A 172 -10.92 10.31 -2.42
N HIS A 173 -11.22 11.50 -1.90
CA HIS A 173 -10.34 12.65 -2.07
C HIS A 173 -9.05 12.50 -1.28
N ILE A 174 -7.91 12.73 -1.94
CA ILE A 174 -6.57 12.72 -1.31
C ILE A 174 -5.98 14.12 -1.10
N ILE A 175 -6.53 15.14 -1.78
CA ILE A 175 -6.00 16.51 -1.75
C ILE A 175 -6.15 17.22 -0.38
N TRP A 176 -6.98 16.68 0.52
CA TRP A 176 -7.08 17.13 1.92
C TRP A 176 -6.34 16.23 2.89
N GLY A 177 -5.29 15.54 2.41
CA GLY A 177 -4.51 14.58 3.16
C GLY A 177 -5.22 13.24 3.38
N VAL A 178 -4.43 12.20 3.59
CA VAL A 178 -4.88 10.81 3.78
C VAL A 178 -4.73 10.40 5.23
N PRO A 179 -5.80 9.99 5.93
CA PRO A 179 -5.67 9.50 7.30
C PRO A 179 -4.79 8.25 7.33
N LEU A 180 -3.79 8.23 8.20
CA LEU A 180 -2.89 7.09 8.36
C LEU A 180 -3.46 6.12 9.38
N MET A 181 -3.70 4.87 8.97
CA MET A 181 -4.27 3.85 9.85
C MET A 181 -3.31 3.50 10.98
N GLY A 182 -3.78 3.71 12.21
CA GLY A 182 -3.02 3.39 13.42
C GLY A 182 -2.01 4.45 13.84
N GLU A 183 -1.80 5.52 13.07
CA GLU A 183 -0.96 6.66 13.45
C GLU A 183 -1.82 7.77 14.06
N ARG A 184 -1.48 8.18 15.29
CA ARG A 184 -2.19 9.25 16.00
C ARG A 184 -1.18 10.22 16.60
N ALA A 185 -1.57 11.49 16.63
CA ALA A 185 -0.85 12.53 17.35
C ALA A 185 -1.01 12.34 18.89
N PRO A 186 -0.20 13.00 19.70
CA PRO A 186 -0.28 12.90 21.17
C PRO A 186 -1.66 13.21 21.76
N ASP A 187 -2.44 14.07 21.10
CA ASP A 187 -3.81 14.42 21.47
C ASP A 187 -4.87 13.40 21.02
N GLY A 188 -4.45 12.29 20.38
CA GLY A 188 -5.32 11.24 19.87
C GLY A 188 -5.92 11.51 18.50
N THR A 189 -5.66 12.64 17.86
CA THR A 189 -6.14 12.95 16.52
C THR A 189 -5.45 12.05 15.47
N PRO A 190 -6.17 11.58 14.41
CA PRO A 190 -5.56 10.81 13.34
C PRO A 190 -4.51 11.65 12.59
N ILE A 191 -3.28 11.12 12.48
CA ILE A 191 -2.27 11.71 11.62
C ILE A 191 -2.70 11.55 10.16
N ARG A 192 -2.50 12.60 9.36
CA ARG A 192 -2.80 12.59 7.94
C ARG A 192 -1.53 12.78 7.13
N LEU A 193 -1.37 11.94 6.12
CA LEU A 193 -0.34 12.13 5.10
C LEU A 193 -0.73 13.34 4.25
N ARG A 194 0.13 14.34 4.23
CA ARG A 194 -0.06 15.53 3.41
C ARG A 194 0.11 15.20 1.93
N LEU A 195 -0.62 15.91 1.08
CA LEU A 195 -0.52 15.73 -0.36
C LEU A 195 0.92 15.94 -0.88
N SER A 196 1.62 16.94 -0.35
CA SER A 196 3.03 17.20 -0.66
C SER A 196 3.98 16.06 -0.32
N ALA A 197 3.65 15.21 0.65
CA ALA A 197 4.47 14.09 1.10
C ALA A 197 4.12 12.74 0.43
N VAL A 198 3.12 12.73 -0.47
CA VAL A 198 2.65 11.50 -1.11
C VAL A 198 3.75 10.87 -1.97
N HIS A 199 4.41 11.68 -2.81
CA HIS A 199 5.47 11.18 -3.68
C HIS A 199 6.67 10.65 -2.87
N ASP A 200 7.12 11.38 -1.85
CA ASP A 200 8.21 10.94 -0.98
C ASP A 200 7.90 9.63 -0.26
N THR A 201 6.63 9.43 0.14
CA THR A 201 6.18 8.17 0.75
C THR A 201 6.32 6.98 -0.21
N LEU A 202 6.02 7.18 -1.49
CA LEU A 202 6.20 6.15 -2.52
C LEU A 202 7.68 5.90 -2.80
N LEU A 203 8.49 6.96 -2.90
CA LEU A 203 9.95 6.87 -3.08
C LEU A 203 10.64 6.16 -1.91
N GLU A 204 10.17 6.36 -0.67
CA GLU A 204 10.71 5.68 0.51
C GLU A 204 10.51 4.16 0.38
N LEU A 205 9.28 3.70 0.15
CA LEU A 205 9.00 2.26 0.02
C LEU A 205 9.69 1.64 -1.20
N ALA A 206 9.67 2.33 -2.34
CA ALA A 206 10.37 1.89 -3.55
C ALA A 206 11.87 1.72 -3.29
N GLY A 207 12.50 2.70 -2.63
CA GLY A 207 13.92 2.66 -2.30
C GLY A 207 14.31 1.53 -1.36
N PHE A 208 13.44 1.11 -0.43
CA PHE A 208 13.70 -0.07 0.40
C PHE A 208 13.74 -1.35 -0.43
N VAL A 209 12.92 -1.45 -1.47
CA VAL A 209 12.87 -2.62 -2.36
C VAL A 209 14.02 -2.60 -3.36
N ASP A 210 14.18 -1.47 -4.07
CA ASP A 210 15.12 -1.34 -5.18
C ASP A 210 15.46 0.13 -5.44
N LEU A 211 16.74 0.46 -5.54
CA LEU A 211 17.20 1.83 -5.80
C LEU A 211 16.94 2.27 -7.25
N ASP A 212 16.98 1.35 -8.20
CA ASP A 212 16.69 1.65 -9.59
C ASP A 212 15.20 1.95 -9.77
N LEU A 213 14.32 1.20 -9.06
CA LEU A 213 12.89 1.51 -9.00
C LEU A 213 12.64 2.91 -8.42
N ARG A 214 13.34 3.26 -7.34
CA ARG A 214 13.25 4.62 -6.76
C ARG A 214 13.68 5.68 -7.76
N SER A 215 14.80 5.47 -8.44
CA SER A 215 15.32 6.39 -9.45
C SER A 215 14.36 6.53 -10.62
N TRP A 216 13.78 5.42 -11.08
CA TRP A 216 12.76 5.41 -12.11
C TRP A 216 11.53 6.26 -11.73
N LEU A 217 11.05 6.14 -10.49
CA LEU A 217 9.93 6.97 -10.01
C LEU A 217 10.31 8.45 -9.91
N VAL A 218 11.56 8.79 -9.56
CA VAL A 218 12.03 10.18 -9.57
C VAL A 218 11.97 10.77 -10.98
N ASP A 219 12.37 9.98 -11.98
CA ASP A 219 12.49 10.46 -13.35
C ASP A 219 11.16 10.44 -14.13
N TYR A 220 10.30 9.47 -13.87
CA TYR A 220 9.12 9.19 -14.71
C TYR A 220 7.77 9.37 -14.02
N SER A 221 7.72 9.58 -12.70
CA SER A 221 6.45 9.84 -12.01
C SER A 221 5.80 11.13 -12.49
N ARG A 222 4.50 11.03 -12.76
CA ARG A 222 3.68 12.19 -13.12
C ARG A 222 3.21 12.99 -11.91
N VAL A 223 3.37 12.45 -10.69
CA VAL A 223 2.87 13.07 -9.45
C VAL A 223 3.42 14.47 -9.24
N PRO A 224 4.75 14.73 -9.30
CA PRO A 224 5.28 16.07 -9.05
C PRO A 224 4.74 17.13 -10.03
N ALA A 225 4.70 16.80 -11.33
CA ALA A 225 4.19 17.70 -12.35
C ALA A 225 2.69 17.97 -12.18
N THR A 226 1.91 16.94 -11.86
CA THR A 226 0.47 17.06 -11.62
C THR A 226 0.17 17.90 -10.37
N LEU A 227 0.93 17.72 -9.29
CA LEU A 227 0.81 18.54 -8.07
C LEU A 227 1.09 20.01 -8.36
N LYS A 228 2.11 20.30 -9.15
CA LYS A 228 2.48 21.66 -9.55
C LYS A 228 1.40 22.36 -10.39
N ALA A 229 0.60 21.62 -11.13
CA ALA A 229 -0.49 22.13 -11.96
C ALA A 229 -1.78 22.43 -11.16
N CYS A 230 -1.71 22.56 -9.83
CA CYS A 230 -2.87 22.94 -9.01
C CYS A 230 -3.48 24.25 -9.49
N PRO A 231 -4.80 24.31 -9.74
CA PRO A 231 -5.45 25.54 -10.18
C PRO A 231 -5.54 26.63 -9.12
N LEU A 232 -5.36 26.29 -7.82
CA LEU A 232 -5.34 27.25 -6.72
C LEU A 232 -3.96 27.88 -6.59
N ALA A 233 -3.89 29.22 -6.58
CA ALA A 233 -2.64 29.97 -6.39
C ALA A 233 -2.00 29.70 -5.01
N THR A 234 -2.80 29.41 -3.99
CA THR A 234 -2.35 29.05 -2.65
C THR A 234 -2.97 27.72 -2.26
N THR A 235 -2.12 26.69 -2.11
CA THR A 235 -2.55 25.35 -1.72
C THR A 235 -2.71 25.18 -0.20
N ALA A 236 -2.52 26.25 0.58
CA ALA A 236 -2.55 26.20 2.06
C ALA A 236 -3.84 25.57 2.63
N ASN A 237 -4.98 25.74 1.95
CA ASN A 237 -6.27 25.16 2.35
C ASN A 237 -6.47 23.69 1.90
N LEU A 238 -5.59 23.17 1.03
CA LEU A 238 -5.64 21.80 0.56
C LEU A 238 -4.69 20.87 1.34
N LEU A 239 -3.67 21.46 1.96
CA LEU A 239 -2.52 20.74 2.51
C LEU A 239 -2.54 20.62 4.04
N VAL A 240 -3.72 20.56 4.61
CA VAL A 240 -3.89 20.35 6.06
C VAL A 240 -3.29 19.02 6.48
#